data_783a3bf08ffddc975b081fc7ae3a167b
#
_entry.id   783a3bf08ffddc975b081fc7ae3a167b
#
_cell.length_a   1.000
_cell.length_b   1.000
_cell.length_c   1.000
_cell.angle_alpha   90.00
_cell.angle_beta   90.00
_cell.angle_gamma   90.00
#
_symmetry.space_group_name_H-M   'P 1'
#
loop_
_entity.id
_entity.type
_entity.pdbx_description
1 polymer ?
#
loop_
_entity_poly.entity_id
_entity_poly.type
_entity_poly.pdbx_seq_one_letter_code
_entity_poly.pdbx_strand_id
1 'polypeptide(L)'
;VLAGTRFQIPPRTSGSDATSAASSTQRSDNSIPSVRDRESIGVKWNAHDDNDDQMVYSLYYRGENDSRWLLLKDEIYDKAYSFDASLLPDGAYLVKLVASDAPSHSPGESLTTEKESSRFEVDTTPPQISGLNASLDTDKVHVRFRAADGYSPIKRAEYSVDAGDWQYLEPTGQLSDSLSEDYDFNVPISTATPQPATLTKSSPTQEKSSGKKQKTSAPPPQTPFEHVVVVRVYDRFENMSSAKTVIRPQSGTNTQEPDTR
;
A
#
# COMPACT_ATOMS: atom_id res chain seq x y z
N VAL A 1 -17.98 -3.57 10.70
CA VAL A 1 -16.51 -3.45 10.62
C VAL A 1 -16.17 -2.73 9.32
N LEU A 2 -15.22 -1.81 9.35
CA LEU A 2 -14.81 -0.95 8.25
C LEU A 2 -13.29 -1.05 8.08
N ALA A 3 -12.83 -1.86 7.13
CA ALA A 3 -11.41 -1.93 6.78
C ALA A 3 -10.94 -0.58 6.19
N GLY A 4 -9.70 -0.20 6.47
CA GLY A 4 -9.12 1.04 5.96
C GLY A 4 -9.71 2.31 6.60
N THR A 5 -10.23 2.22 7.81
CA THR A 5 -10.90 3.34 8.48
C THR A 5 -10.38 3.50 9.91
N ARG A 6 -9.93 4.71 10.23
CA ARG A 6 -9.59 5.12 11.61
C ARG A 6 -10.57 6.17 12.11
N PHE A 7 -11.22 5.90 13.23
CA PHE A 7 -12.08 6.88 13.91
C PHE A 7 -11.24 7.83 14.75
N GLN A 8 -11.56 9.12 14.69
CA GLN A 8 -10.91 10.16 15.48
C GLN A 8 -11.69 10.38 16.76
N ILE A 9 -11.35 9.62 17.79
CA ILE A 9 -11.96 9.72 19.12
C ILE A 9 -11.09 10.69 19.93
N PRO A 10 -11.60 11.86 20.39
CA PRO A 10 -10.85 12.76 21.21
C PRO A 10 -10.51 12.11 22.55
N PRO A 11 -9.30 12.34 23.10
CA PRO A 11 -8.92 11.81 24.40
C PRO A 11 -9.89 12.33 25.47
N ARG A 12 -10.31 11.46 26.36
CA ARG A 12 -11.05 11.84 27.56
C ARG A 12 -10.05 12.50 28.52
N THR A 13 -10.22 13.78 28.78
CA THR A 13 -9.46 14.45 29.84
C THR A 13 -10.00 13.97 31.17
N SER A 14 -9.22 13.17 31.88
CA SER A 14 -9.45 12.89 33.30
C SER A 14 -9.06 14.15 34.09
N GLY A 15 -9.93 15.14 34.09
CA GLY A 15 -9.79 16.38 34.87
C GLY A 15 -10.75 16.35 36.02
N SER A 16 -10.24 16.21 37.21
CA SER A 16 -10.91 16.56 38.47
C SER A 16 -11.20 18.04 38.47
N ASP A 17 -12.36 18.45 37.98
CA ASP A 17 -13.04 19.69 38.38
C ASP A 17 -14.54 19.49 38.18
N ALA A 18 -15.14 18.97 39.25
CA ALA A 18 -16.57 18.95 39.44
C ALA A 18 -17.03 20.35 39.77
N THR A 19 -17.30 21.21 38.80
CA THR A 19 -18.27 22.33 38.92
C THR A 19 -18.45 22.97 37.54
N SER A 20 -19.27 22.39 36.72
CA SER A 20 -20.24 23.12 35.89
C SER A 20 -21.21 22.15 35.24
N ALA A 21 -22.48 22.46 35.47
CA ALA A 21 -23.64 21.74 35.10
C ALA A 21 -23.63 21.20 33.67
N ALA A 22 -23.97 19.93 33.58
CA ALA A 22 -24.83 19.31 32.58
C ALA A 22 -25.05 20.09 31.30
N SER A 23 -24.24 19.79 30.33
CA SER A 23 -24.70 19.66 28.95
C SER A 23 -24.29 18.27 28.49
N SER A 24 -25.11 17.27 28.87
CA SER A 24 -25.17 15.99 28.17
C SER A 24 -25.74 16.26 26.78
N THR A 25 -24.95 16.89 25.94
CA THR A 25 -25.23 16.87 24.53
C THR A 25 -24.93 15.43 24.11
N GLN A 26 -25.98 14.60 24.07
CA GLN A 26 -25.98 13.36 23.31
C GLN A 26 -25.36 13.68 21.95
N ARG A 27 -24.11 13.30 21.77
CA ARG A 27 -23.50 13.35 20.44
C ARG A 27 -24.32 12.38 19.60
N SER A 28 -25.11 12.93 18.70
CA SER A 28 -25.86 12.14 17.76
C SER A 28 -24.94 11.11 17.13
N ASP A 29 -25.33 9.86 17.13
CA ASP A 29 -24.57 8.67 16.72
C ASP A 29 -23.90 8.74 15.33
N ASN A 30 -24.11 9.81 14.61
CA ASN A 30 -23.69 9.96 13.21
C ASN A 30 -22.43 10.81 13.02
N SER A 31 -21.77 11.30 14.06
CA SER A 31 -20.76 12.35 13.93
C SER A 31 -19.36 12.00 14.45
N ILE A 32 -19.01 10.73 14.67
CA ILE A 32 -17.62 10.39 14.99
C ILE A 32 -16.81 10.52 13.71
N PRO A 33 -15.90 11.52 13.63
CA PRO A 33 -15.11 11.73 12.42
C PRO A 33 -14.19 10.53 12.17
N SER A 34 -13.99 10.23 10.90
CA SER A 34 -13.07 9.17 10.50
C SER A 34 -12.17 9.62 9.36
N VAL A 35 -11.00 9.03 9.27
CA VAL A 35 -10.04 9.22 8.19
C VAL A 35 -9.78 7.88 7.52
N ARG A 36 -9.44 7.94 6.24
CA ARG A 36 -8.98 6.74 5.53
C ARG A 36 -7.57 6.42 5.98
N ASP A 37 -7.41 5.21 6.50
CA ASP A 37 -6.13 4.70 6.99
C ASP A 37 -6.08 3.20 6.71
N ARG A 38 -5.28 2.79 5.73
CA ARG A 38 -5.20 1.41 5.24
C ARG A 38 -4.77 0.41 6.31
N GLU A 39 -3.97 0.86 7.24
CA GLU A 39 -3.42 0.04 8.32
C GLU A 39 -4.39 -0.10 9.48
N SER A 40 -5.60 0.49 9.38
CA SER A 40 -6.58 0.49 10.46
C SER A 40 -7.85 -0.27 10.11
N ILE A 41 -8.40 -0.93 11.13
CA ILE A 41 -9.73 -1.52 11.12
C ILE A 41 -10.60 -0.72 12.08
N GLY A 42 -11.65 -0.10 11.55
CA GLY A 42 -12.66 0.61 12.33
C GLY A 42 -13.84 -0.29 12.64
N VAL A 43 -14.31 -0.24 13.88
CA VAL A 43 -15.57 -0.87 14.33
C VAL A 43 -16.48 0.23 14.83
N LYS A 44 -17.70 0.30 14.28
CA LYS A 44 -18.73 1.25 14.71
C LYS A 44 -20.01 0.50 14.98
N TRP A 45 -20.72 0.92 16.00
CA TRP A 45 -21.98 0.31 16.41
C TRP A 45 -23.02 1.35 16.79
N ASN A 46 -24.26 0.92 16.85
CA ASN A 46 -25.34 1.65 17.41
C ASN A 46 -25.88 0.85 18.62
N ALA A 47 -25.96 1.50 19.78
CA ALA A 47 -26.51 0.95 20.98
C ALA A 47 -27.39 2.01 21.64
N HIS A 48 -28.52 1.61 22.17
CA HIS A 48 -29.46 2.45 22.87
C HIS A 48 -29.87 1.71 24.15
N ASP A 49 -30.02 2.45 25.24
CA ASP A 49 -30.59 2.00 26.47
C ASP A 49 -31.89 2.76 26.70
N ASP A 50 -32.96 2.05 27.10
CA ASP A 50 -34.30 2.63 27.23
C ASP A 50 -34.41 3.62 28.40
N ASN A 51 -33.50 3.53 29.36
CA ASN A 51 -33.43 4.40 30.54
C ASN A 51 -32.39 5.52 30.39
N ASP A 52 -31.72 5.61 29.23
CA ASP A 52 -30.61 6.52 28.98
C ASP A 52 -29.41 6.32 29.94
N ASP A 53 -29.21 5.09 30.42
CA ASP A 53 -28.09 4.74 31.28
C ASP A 53 -26.74 4.87 30.56
N GLN A 54 -25.69 5.17 31.34
CA GLN A 54 -24.34 5.22 30.83
C GLN A 54 -23.86 3.81 30.47
N MET A 55 -23.50 3.61 29.24
CA MET A 55 -23.03 2.33 28.73
C MET A 55 -21.51 2.26 28.63
N VAL A 56 -20.97 1.09 28.87
CA VAL A 56 -19.56 0.71 28.60
C VAL A 56 -19.53 -0.48 27.64
N TYR A 57 -18.54 -0.51 26.79
CA TYR A 57 -18.41 -1.53 25.74
C TYR A 57 -17.09 -2.27 25.85
N SER A 58 -17.14 -3.57 25.50
CA SER A 58 -15.96 -4.40 25.33
C SER A 58 -16.00 -5.05 23.95
N LEU A 59 -14.86 -5.04 23.25
CA LEU A 59 -14.70 -5.69 21.96
C LEU A 59 -13.86 -6.95 22.10
N TYR A 60 -14.33 -7.99 21.48
CA TYR A 60 -13.65 -9.28 21.35
C TYR A 60 -13.49 -9.59 19.87
N TYR A 61 -12.49 -10.38 19.54
CA TYR A 61 -12.29 -10.92 18.18
C TYR A 61 -12.01 -12.43 18.23
N ARG A 62 -12.24 -13.08 17.13
CA ARG A 62 -11.78 -14.45 16.87
C ARG A 62 -11.54 -14.66 15.38
N GLY A 63 -10.64 -15.57 15.04
CA GLY A 63 -10.56 -16.11 13.69
C GLY A 63 -11.85 -16.84 13.30
N GLU A 64 -12.17 -16.88 12.02
CA GLU A 64 -13.41 -17.51 11.52
C GLU A 64 -13.55 -18.95 12.00
N ASN A 65 -12.42 -19.70 12.00
CA ASN A 65 -12.39 -21.12 12.39
C ASN A 65 -12.06 -21.35 13.87
N ASP A 66 -11.87 -20.27 14.64
CA ASP A 66 -11.59 -20.36 16.07
C ASP A 66 -12.87 -20.45 16.88
N SER A 67 -12.84 -21.22 17.97
CA SER A 67 -13.97 -21.30 18.90
C SER A 67 -13.89 -20.30 20.04
N ARG A 68 -12.71 -19.70 20.26
CA ARG A 68 -12.44 -18.84 21.43
C ARG A 68 -12.44 -17.37 21.07
N TRP A 69 -13.21 -16.58 21.80
CA TRP A 69 -13.15 -15.12 21.76
C TRP A 69 -11.97 -14.58 22.58
N LEU A 70 -11.21 -13.67 22.01
CA LEU A 70 -10.10 -12.98 22.64
C LEU A 70 -10.48 -11.52 22.84
N LEU A 71 -10.17 -10.97 24.03
CA LEU A 71 -10.42 -9.56 24.31
C LEU A 71 -9.51 -8.70 23.43
N LEU A 72 -10.10 -7.77 22.68
CA LEU A 72 -9.40 -6.78 21.89
C LEU A 72 -9.24 -5.48 22.68
N LYS A 73 -10.33 -4.99 23.26
CA LYS A 73 -10.37 -3.76 24.05
C LYS A 73 -11.59 -3.75 24.96
N ASP A 74 -11.41 -3.33 26.19
CA ASP A 74 -12.44 -3.07 27.17
C ASP A 74 -12.54 -1.58 27.52
N GLU A 75 -13.48 -1.25 28.38
CA GLU A 75 -13.73 0.12 28.87
C GLU A 75 -13.85 1.15 27.75
N ILE A 76 -14.53 0.80 26.66
CA ILE A 76 -14.85 1.71 25.58
C ILE A 76 -16.18 2.41 25.95
N TYR A 77 -16.21 3.73 25.83
CA TYR A 77 -17.40 4.53 26.12
C TYR A 77 -17.94 5.27 24.88
N ASP A 78 -17.17 5.29 23.82
CA ASP A 78 -17.59 5.82 22.51
C ASP A 78 -18.18 4.69 21.67
N LYS A 79 -19.07 5.01 20.74
CA LYS A 79 -19.73 4.00 19.89
C LYS A 79 -18.91 3.65 18.64
N ALA A 80 -17.61 3.81 18.74
CA ALA A 80 -16.63 3.39 17.73
C ALA A 80 -15.27 3.10 18.36
N TYR A 81 -14.50 2.25 17.68
CA TYR A 81 -13.12 1.95 18.05
C TYR A 81 -12.33 1.64 16.78
N SER A 82 -11.04 1.93 16.78
CA SER A 82 -10.14 1.56 15.68
C SER A 82 -8.87 0.94 16.22
N PHE A 83 -8.39 -0.05 15.53
CA PHE A 83 -7.14 -0.74 15.87
C PHE A 83 -6.31 -0.99 14.61
N ASP A 84 -5.03 -1.25 14.82
CA ASP A 84 -4.08 -1.56 13.77
C ASP A 84 -4.37 -2.95 13.19
N ALA A 85 -4.49 -3.05 11.86
CA ALA A 85 -4.75 -4.31 11.17
C ALA A 85 -3.64 -5.33 11.40
N SER A 86 -2.38 -4.88 11.58
CA SER A 86 -1.23 -5.75 11.82
C SER A 86 -1.25 -6.48 13.17
N LEU A 87 -2.20 -6.14 14.06
CA LEU A 87 -2.45 -6.92 15.28
C LEU A 87 -3.07 -8.30 14.99
N LEU A 88 -3.63 -8.47 13.79
CA LEU A 88 -4.23 -9.71 13.34
C LEU A 88 -3.40 -10.30 12.20
N PRO A 89 -2.96 -11.56 12.27
CA PRO A 89 -2.44 -12.27 11.12
C PRO A 89 -3.42 -12.25 9.94
N ASP A 90 -2.90 -12.41 8.71
CA ASP A 90 -3.75 -12.48 7.54
C ASP A 90 -4.77 -13.62 7.67
N GLY A 91 -6.02 -13.32 7.40
CA GLY A 91 -7.10 -14.27 7.63
C GLY A 91 -8.50 -13.64 7.69
N ALA A 92 -9.47 -14.46 7.99
CA ALA A 92 -10.87 -14.07 8.16
C ALA A 92 -11.24 -14.05 9.64
N TYR A 93 -11.99 -13.02 10.04
CA TYR A 93 -12.30 -12.73 11.43
C TYR A 93 -13.74 -12.30 11.65
N LEU A 94 -14.15 -12.39 12.92
CA LEU A 94 -15.37 -11.79 13.45
C LEU A 94 -15.02 -10.96 14.68
N VAL A 95 -15.78 -9.90 14.90
CA VAL A 95 -15.75 -9.09 16.12
C VAL A 95 -17.04 -9.29 16.87
N LYS A 96 -16.95 -9.40 18.19
CA LYS A 96 -18.10 -9.40 19.10
C LYS A 96 -18.03 -8.17 19.99
N LEU A 97 -19.12 -7.41 20.01
CA LEU A 97 -19.35 -6.31 20.93
C LEU A 97 -20.16 -6.82 22.12
N VAL A 98 -19.72 -6.50 23.31
CA VAL A 98 -20.49 -6.64 24.55
C VAL A 98 -20.76 -5.23 25.08
N ALA A 99 -22.02 -4.92 25.32
CA ALA A 99 -22.48 -3.66 25.89
C ALA A 99 -23.02 -3.90 27.29
N SER A 100 -22.72 -3.02 28.23
CA SER A 100 -23.18 -3.09 29.61
C SER A 100 -23.52 -1.70 30.14
N ASP A 101 -24.55 -1.62 30.96
CA ASP A 101 -24.99 -0.45 31.74
C ASP A 101 -24.38 -0.40 33.15
N ALA A 102 -23.37 -1.24 33.39
CA ALA A 102 -22.67 -1.35 34.68
C ALA A 102 -22.22 0.00 35.31
N PRO A 103 -21.83 1.04 34.52
CA PRO A 103 -21.46 2.33 35.11
C PRO A 103 -22.60 3.03 35.85
N SER A 104 -23.87 2.69 35.56
CA SER A 104 -25.07 3.28 36.18
C SER A 104 -25.67 2.43 37.28
N HIS A 105 -25.15 1.22 37.50
CA HIS A 105 -25.77 0.23 38.42
C HIS A 105 -24.82 -0.26 39.49
N SER A 106 -25.40 -0.80 40.57
CA SER A 106 -24.63 -1.49 41.61
C SER A 106 -24.10 -2.83 41.10
N PRO A 107 -22.98 -3.34 41.67
CA PRO A 107 -22.46 -4.63 41.29
C PRO A 107 -23.50 -5.75 41.35
N GLY A 108 -23.74 -6.43 40.26
CA GLY A 108 -24.68 -7.53 40.12
C GLY A 108 -26.11 -7.14 39.68
N GLU A 109 -26.40 -5.85 39.50
CA GLU A 109 -27.69 -5.34 38.99
C GLU A 109 -27.62 -4.93 37.51
N SER A 110 -26.42 -4.84 36.95
CA SER A 110 -26.20 -4.43 35.57
C SER A 110 -26.66 -5.48 34.56
N LEU A 111 -27.16 -4.98 33.43
CA LEU A 111 -27.52 -5.79 32.26
C LEU A 111 -26.39 -5.79 31.25
N THR A 112 -26.33 -6.86 30.48
CA THR A 112 -25.38 -6.97 29.36
C THR A 112 -26.07 -7.55 28.15
N THR A 113 -25.63 -7.09 26.97
CA THR A 113 -26.05 -7.67 25.70
C THR A 113 -24.83 -7.80 24.78
N GLU A 114 -24.91 -8.74 23.84
CA GLU A 114 -23.80 -8.94 22.89
C GLU A 114 -24.28 -9.03 21.44
N LYS A 115 -23.41 -8.66 20.52
CA LYS A 115 -23.65 -8.76 19.07
C LYS A 115 -22.38 -9.06 18.33
N GLU A 116 -22.46 -10.03 17.40
CA GLU A 116 -21.37 -10.35 16.49
C GLU A 116 -21.47 -9.57 15.18
N SER A 117 -20.31 -9.26 14.58
CA SER A 117 -20.22 -8.64 13.27
C SER A 117 -20.43 -9.66 12.16
N SER A 118 -20.61 -9.17 10.94
CA SER A 118 -20.34 -9.96 9.75
C SER A 118 -18.85 -10.32 9.69
N ARG A 119 -18.52 -11.40 8.99
CA ARG A 119 -17.16 -11.79 8.66
C ARG A 119 -16.44 -10.65 7.90
N PHE A 120 -15.19 -10.41 8.25
CA PHE A 120 -14.29 -9.52 7.53
C PHE A 120 -12.92 -10.18 7.34
N GLU A 121 -12.16 -9.67 6.40
CA GLU A 121 -10.83 -10.20 6.07
C GLU A 121 -9.76 -9.17 6.40
N VAL A 122 -8.60 -9.66 6.80
CA VAL A 122 -7.37 -8.91 7.03
C VAL A 122 -6.29 -9.51 6.15
N ASP A 123 -5.57 -8.67 5.43
CA ASP A 123 -4.39 -9.01 4.68
C ASP A 123 -3.46 -7.79 4.69
N THR A 124 -2.31 -7.96 5.29
CA THR A 124 -1.27 -6.93 5.44
C THR A 124 0.04 -7.33 4.77
N THR A 125 0.06 -8.51 4.16
CA THR A 125 1.25 -9.08 3.52
C THR A 125 1.28 -8.72 2.04
N PRO A 126 2.33 -8.02 1.55
CA PRO A 126 2.45 -7.73 0.13
C PRO A 126 2.74 -8.98 -0.70
N PRO A 127 2.28 -9.02 -1.96
CA PRO A 127 2.63 -10.10 -2.89
C PRO A 127 4.14 -10.20 -3.12
N GLN A 128 4.63 -11.40 -3.41
CA GLN A 128 6.04 -11.66 -3.71
C GLN A 128 6.27 -11.68 -5.22
N ILE A 129 7.28 -10.94 -5.66
CA ILE A 129 7.75 -10.94 -7.06
C ILE A 129 8.96 -11.86 -7.15
N SER A 130 8.92 -12.82 -8.07
CA SER A 130 9.99 -13.79 -8.29
C SER A 130 10.30 -13.97 -9.77
N GLY A 131 11.52 -14.43 -10.07
CA GLY A 131 11.95 -14.71 -11.43
C GLY A 131 12.00 -13.51 -12.37
N LEU A 132 12.08 -12.27 -11.83
CA LEU A 132 12.16 -11.07 -12.65
C LEU A 132 13.43 -11.11 -13.51
N ASN A 133 13.21 -11.21 -14.81
CA ASN A 133 14.25 -11.23 -15.83
C ASN A 133 13.87 -10.29 -16.96
N ALA A 134 14.85 -9.59 -17.50
CA ALA A 134 14.68 -8.77 -18.68
C ALA A 134 15.84 -9.00 -19.64
N SER A 135 15.52 -9.16 -20.92
CA SER A 135 16.49 -9.34 -22.00
C SER A 135 16.22 -8.35 -23.13
N LEU A 136 17.30 -7.83 -23.70
CA LEU A 136 17.22 -6.93 -24.85
C LEU A 136 17.10 -7.77 -26.12
N ASP A 137 16.09 -7.48 -26.93
CA ASP A 137 15.91 -8.03 -28.27
C ASP A 137 15.74 -6.86 -29.25
N THR A 138 16.82 -6.58 -30.00
CA THR A 138 16.92 -5.52 -31.00
C THR A 138 16.50 -4.14 -30.52
N ASP A 139 15.19 -3.86 -30.50
CA ASP A 139 14.56 -2.57 -30.13
C ASP A 139 13.54 -2.68 -29.00
N LYS A 140 13.44 -3.88 -28.40
CA LYS A 140 12.49 -4.19 -27.34
C LYS A 140 13.17 -4.86 -26.18
N VAL A 141 12.63 -4.62 -25.00
CA VAL A 141 12.95 -5.39 -23.80
C VAL A 141 11.86 -6.43 -23.58
N HIS A 142 12.22 -7.68 -23.59
CA HIS A 142 11.38 -8.77 -23.16
C HIS A 142 11.51 -8.95 -21.66
N VAL A 143 10.42 -8.83 -20.92
CA VAL A 143 10.37 -8.92 -19.46
C VAL A 143 9.44 -10.03 -19.04
N ARG A 144 9.86 -10.83 -18.07
CA ARG A 144 9.02 -11.87 -17.46
C ARG A 144 9.24 -11.92 -15.96
N PHE A 145 8.19 -12.23 -15.23
CA PHE A 145 8.23 -12.49 -13.79
C PHE A 145 6.97 -13.22 -13.35
N ARG A 146 6.98 -13.71 -12.13
CA ARG A 146 5.81 -14.23 -11.43
C ARG A 146 5.54 -13.40 -10.19
N ALA A 147 4.27 -13.11 -9.94
CA ALA A 147 3.78 -12.55 -8.69
C ALA A 147 2.95 -13.61 -7.96
N ALA A 148 3.11 -13.72 -6.66
CA ALA A 148 2.33 -14.65 -5.83
C ALA A 148 2.04 -14.02 -4.48
N ASP A 149 0.85 -14.26 -3.97
CA ASP A 149 0.40 -13.87 -2.65
C ASP A 149 -0.04 -15.09 -1.84
N GLY A 150 0.13 -15.03 -0.52
CA GLY A 150 -0.20 -16.16 0.36
C GLY A 150 -1.67 -16.22 0.75
N TYR A 151 -2.40 -15.11 0.63
CA TYR A 151 -3.77 -15.02 1.14
C TYR A 151 -4.77 -14.43 0.13
N SER A 152 -4.43 -13.34 -0.53
CA SER A 152 -5.36 -12.64 -1.41
C SER A 152 -4.95 -12.68 -2.89
N PRO A 153 -5.91 -12.64 -3.83
CA PRO A 153 -5.60 -12.59 -5.25
C PRO A 153 -4.80 -11.36 -5.65
N ILE A 154 -3.92 -11.55 -6.63
CA ILE A 154 -3.26 -10.44 -7.32
C ILE A 154 -4.33 -9.61 -8.02
N LYS A 155 -4.31 -8.30 -7.81
CA LYS A 155 -5.28 -7.36 -8.36
C LYS A 155 -4.79 -6.67 -9.62
N ARG A 156 -3.53 -6.23 -9.62
CA ARG A 156 -2.92 -5.54 -10.76
C ARG A 156 -1.41 -5.52 -10.67
N ALA A 157 -0.78 -5.40 -11.81
CA ALA A 157 0.63 -5.11 -11.93
C ALA A 157 0.86 -3.91 -12.85
N GLU A 158 2.00 -3.24 -12.65
CA GLU A 158 2.42 -2.09 -13.43
C GLU A 158 3.94 -2.14 -13.62
N TYR A 159 4.43 -1.53 -14.70
CA TYR A 159 5.84 -1.39 -14.95
C TYR A 159 6.21 0.05 -15.31
N SER A 160 7.46 0.39 -15.10
CA SER A 160 8.09 1.64 -15.56
C SER A 160 9.48 1.33 -16.11
N VAL A 161 9.88 2.03 -17.17
CA VAL A 161 11.21 1.97 -17.76
C VAL A 161 11.88 3.31 -17.63
N ASP A 162 13.12 3.32 -17.14
CA ASP A 162 13.97 4.52 -17.01
C ASP A 162 13.28 5.68 -16.27
N ALA A 163 12.54 5.35 -15.22
CA ALA A 163 11.76 6.29 -14.44
C ALA A 163 10.66 7.03 -15.23
N GLY A 164 10.20 6.45 -16.34
CA GLY A 164 9.05 6.95 -17.09
C GLY A 164 7.72 6.67 -16.38
N ASP A 165 6.62 6.99 -17.04
CA ASP A 165 5.27 6.79 -16.49
C ASP A 165 4.98 5.32 -16.25
N TRP A 166 4.19 5.05 -15.19
CA TRP A 166 3.70 3.71 -14.89
C TRP A 166 2.68 3.24 -15.92
N GLN A 167 2.91 2.06 -16.45
CA GLN A 167 2.04 1.40 -17.42
C GLN A 167 1.38 0.19 -16.78
N TYR A 168 0.09 0.03 -17.01
CA TYR A 168 -0.65 -1.16 -16.58
C TYR A 168 -0.15 -2.40 -17.32
N LEU A 169 -0.16 -3.54 -16.63
CA LEU A 169 0.32 -4.81 -17.15
C LEU A 169 -0.73 -5.90 -16.94
N GLU A 170 -1.12 -6.55 -18.03
CA GLU A 170 -2.00 -7.71 -17.98
C GLU A 170 -1.18 -8.98 -17.72
N PRO A 171 -1.68 -9.90 -16.88
CA PRO A 171 -1.05 -11.21 -16.72
C PRO A 171 -1.20 -12.06 -18.00
N THR A 172 -0.39 -13.09 -18.15
CA THR A 172 -0.45 -14.02 -19.30
C THR A 172 -1.82 -14.67 -19.43
N GLY A 173 -2.54 -14.89 -18.33
CA GLY A 173 -3.91 -15.39 -18.29
C GLY A 173 -4.99 -14.37 -18.65
N GLN A 174 -4.65 -13.10 -18.91
CA GLN A 174 -5.53 -11.98 -19.23
C GLN A 174 -6.48 -11.52 -18.11
N LEU A 175 -6.61 -12.27 -17.04
CA LEU A 175 -7.41 -11.93 -15.88
C LEU A 175 -6.55 -12.03 -14.62
N SER A 176 -6.56 -10.97 -13.81
CA SER A 176 -5.81 -10.90 -12.55
C SER A 176 -6.76 -11.18 -11.40
N ASP A 177 -6.91 -12.43 -11.02
CA ASP A 177 -7.84 -12.90 -9.99
C ASP A 177 -7.34 -14.12 -9.18
N SER A 178 -6.12 -14.54 -9.42
CA SER A 178 -5.50 -15.70 -8.78
C SER A 178 -4.49 -15.30 -7.72
N LEU A 179 -4.21 -16.22 -6.80
CA LEU A 179 -3.14 -16.04 -5.81
C LEU A 179 -1.74 -15.98 -6.46
N SER A 180 -1.62 -16.45 -7.70
CA SER A 180 -0.36 -16.43 -8.44
C SER A 180 -0.60 -16.12 -9.91
N GLU A 181 0.12 -15.12 -10.43
CA GLU A 181 0.03 -14.66 -11.81
C GLU A 181 1.40 -14.64 -12.48
N ASP A 182 1.44 -15.06 -13.74
CA ASP A 182 2.63 -14.96 -14.58
C ASP A 182 2.51 -13.76 -15.54
N TYR A 183 3.61 -13.05 -15.71
CA TYR A 183 3.72 -11.88 -16.59
C TYR A 183 4.84 -12.11 -17.61
N ASP A 184 4.52 -11.87 -18.89
CA ASP A 184 5.43 -12.02 -20.02
C ASP A 184 5.07 -10.98 -21.08
N PHE A 185 5.92 -9.98 -21.27
CA PHE A 185 5.60 -8.84 -22.12
C PHE A 185 6.82 -8.19 -22.76
N ASN A 186 6.59 -7.41 -23.81
CA ASN A 186 7.62 -6.67 -24.52
C ASN A 186 7.41 -5.16 -24.34
N VAL A 187 8.50 -4.46 -24.06
CA VAL A 187 8.52 -3.00 -23.92
C VAL A 187 9.38 -2.42 -25.01
N PRO A 188 8.86 -1.51 -25.86
CA PRO A 188 9.70 -0.80 -26.82
C PRO A 188 10.64 0.15 -26.05
N ILE A 189 11.93 0.11 -26.38
CA ILE A 189 12.89 1.10 -25.89
C ILE A 189 13.24 2.06 -27.02
N SER A 190 13.13 3.35 -26.71
CA SER A 190 13.66 4.37 -27.61
C SER A 190 15.18 4.41 -27.47
N THR A 191 15.90 3.98 -28.47
CA THR A 191 17.36 4.14 -28.57
C THR A 191 17.78 5.60 -28.78
N ALA A 192 16.85 6.54 -28.66
CA ALA A 192 17.16 7.97 -28.78
C ALA A 192 18.05 8.39 -27.62
N THR A 193 19.30 8.66 -27.93
CA THR A 193 20.28 9.29 -27.04
C THR A 193 19.61 10.51 -26.36
N PRO A 194 19.58 10.61 -25.02
CA PRO A 194 19.17 11.84 -24.39
C PRO A 194 20.09 12.97 -24.81
N GLN A 195 19.58 13.87 -25.62
CA GLN A 195 20.33 15.06 -25.97
C GLN A 195 20.43 15.93 -24.73
N PRO A 196 21.62 16.27 -24.23
CA PRO A 196 21.76 17.13 -23.08
C PRO A 196 21.01 18.43 -23.37
N ALA A 197 20.09 18.79 -22.48
CA ALA A 197 19.33 20.03 -22.57
C ALA A 197 20.31 21.20 -22.63
N THR A 198 20.50 21.77 -23.82
CA THR A 198 21.27 23.00 -24.02
C THR A 198 20.49 24.11 -23.34
N LEU A 199 20.94 24.55 -22.18
CA LEU A 199 20.48 25.78 -21.55
C LEU A 199 20.86 26.93 -22.49
N THR A 200 19.96 27.33 -23.36
CA THR A 200 20.07 28.56 -24.15
C THR A 200 19.96 29.75 -23.22
N LYS A 201 21.08 30.24 -22.71
CA LYS A 201 21.18 31.61 -22.23
C LYS A 201 21.26 32.53 -23.44
N SER A 202 20.16 33.19 -23.75
CA SER A 202 20.14 34.34 -24.64
C SER A 202 20.73 35.56 -23.90
N SER A 203 21.84 36.07 -24.39
CA SER A 203 22.19 37.48 -24.30
C SER A 203 23.22 37.81 -25.35
N PRO A 204 23.03 38.90 -26.11
CA PRO A 204 23.92 39.30 -27.18
C PRO A 204 24.98 40.28 -26.66
N THR A 205 26.24 39.99 -26.90
CA THR A 205 27.24 41.06 -27.01
C THR A 205 28.38 40.59 -27.89
N GLN A 206 28.57 41.32 -28.98
CA GLN A 206 29.71 41.20 -29.89
C GLN A 206 30.97 41.56 -29.16
N GLU A 207 32.03 40.79 -29.35
CA GLU A 207 33.37 41.35 -29.59
C GLU A 207 34.31 40.36 -30.27
N LYS A 208 35.21 40.95 -31.10
CA LYS A 208 36.08 40.37 -32.07
C LYS A 208 37.32 39.74 -31.44
N SER A 209 37.84 38.78 -32.20
CA SER A 209 39.23 38.50 -32.55
C SER A 209 40.02 37.48 -31.77
N SER A 210 40.68 36.74 -32.58
CA SER A 210 41.98 36.06 -32.53
C SER A 210 41.95 34.54 -32.36
N GLY A 211 42.46 33.93 -33.43
CA GLY A 211 42.54 32.49 -33.60
C GLY A 211 43.51 31.82 -32.61
N LYS A 212 42.99 30.76 -32.02
CA LYS A 212 43.78 29.72 -31.40
C LYS A 212 43.20 28.38 -31.81
N LYS A 213 44.01 27.58 -32.54
CA LYS A 213 43.64 26.22 -32.92
C LYS A 213 43.26 25.43 -31.66
N GLN A 214 41.97 25.19 -31.50
CA GLN A 214 41.45 24.33 -30.46
C GLN A 214 41.65 22.89 -30.86
N LYS A 215 42.49 22.15 -30.15
CA LYS A 215 42.60 20.70 -30.25
C LYS A 215 41.23 20.13 -29.97
N THR A 216 40.61 19.51 -30.97
CA THR A 216 39.38 18.72 -30.81
C THR A 216 39.73 17.52 -29.94
N SER A 217 39.42 17.60 -28.67
CA SER A 217 39.43 16.42 -27.81
C SER A 217 38.30 15.49 -28.29
N ALA A 218 38.64 14.23 -28.55
CA ALA A 218 37.65 13.21 -28.84
C ALA A 218 36.57 13.21 -27.74
N PRO A 219 35.29 13.03 -28.11
CA PRO A 219 34.25 12.90 -27.11
C PRO A 219 34.60 11.76 -26.15
N PRO A 220 34.32 11.88 -24.87
CA PRO A 220 34.55 10.79 -23.91
C PRO A 220 33.82 9.53 -24.39
N PRO A 221 34.39 8.34 -24.16
CA PRO A 221 33.74 7.10 -24.54
C PRO A 221 32.36 7.06 -23.91
N GLN A 222 31.32 6.94 -24.74
CA GLN A 222 29.96 6.80 -24.29
C GLN A 222 29.83 5.43 -23.62
N THR A 223 29.55 5.42 -22.31
CA THR A 223 29.15 4.18 -21.64
C THR A 223 27.86 3.70 -22.29
N PRO A 224 27.73 2.42 -22.63
CA PRO A 224 26.49 1.90 -23.19
C PRO A 224 25.34 2.19 -22.18
N PHE A 225 24.25 2.72 -22.69
CA PHE A 225 23.09 3.05 -21.84
C PHE A 225 22.55 1.78 -21.19
N GLU A 226 22.45 1.83 -19.87
CA GLU A 226 21.73 0.82 -19.10
C GLU A 226 20.27 1.24 -19.03
N HIS A 227 19.35 0.30 -19.24
CA HIS A 227 17.93 0.51 -19.02
C HIS A 227 17.50 -0.14 -17.72
N VAL A 228 16.68 0.54 -16.94
CA VAL A 228 16.14 0.05 -15.68
C VAL A 228 14.65 -0.22 -15.85
N VAL A 229 14.25 -1.46 -15.66
CA VAL A 229 12.82 -1.84 -15.61
C VAL A 229 12.45 -2.05 -14.16
N VAL A 230 11.42 -1.36 -13.71
CA VAL A 230 10.81 -1.53 -12.40
C VAL A 230 9.40 -2.08 -12.59
N VAL A 231 9.06 -3.11 -11.83
CA VAL A 231 7.70 -3.65 -11.77
C VAL A 231 7.15 -3.46 -10.37
N ARG A 232 5.85 -3.25 -10.25
CA ARG A 232 5.13 -3.25 -8.99
C ARG A 232 3.84 -4.03 -9.11
N VAL A 233 3.50 -4.74 -8.05
CA VAL A 233 2.34 -5.63 -8.01
C VAL A 233 1.51 -5.30 -6.77
N TYR A 234 0.21 -5.32 -6.92
CA TYR A 234 -0.76 -5.06 -5.87
C TYR A 234 -1.70 -6.26 -5.72
N ASP A 235 -2.01 -6.61 -4.50
CA ASP A 235 -3.07 -7.55 -4.17
C ASP A 235 -4.45 -6.87 -4.10
N ARG A 236 -5.46 -7.62 -3.70
CA ARG A 236 -6.84 -7.14 -3.51
C ARG A 236 -6.96 -6.10 -2.39
N PHE A 237 -6.10 -6.15 -1.37
CA PHE A 237 -6.06 -5.24 -0.24
C PHE A 237 -5.17 -4.01 -0.47
N GLU A 238 -4.60 -3.88 -1.68
CA GLU A 238 -3.69 -2.81 -2.07
C GLU A 238 -2.32 -2.88 -1.36
N ASN A 239 -1.94 -4.04 -0.79
CA ASN A 239 -0.56 -4.23 -0.38
C ASN A 239 0.31 -4.31 -1.64
N MET A 240 1.49 -3.70 -1.59
CA MET A 240 2.31 -3.49 -2.77
C MET A 240 3.74 -3.95 -2.56
N SER A 241 4.24 -4.71 -3.51
CA SER A 241 5.68 -4.96 -3.65
C SER A 241 6.22 -4.43 -4.97
N SER A 242 7.52 -4.17 -5.01
CA SER A 242 8.23 -3.76 -6.21
C SER A 242 9.55 -4.50 -6.37
N ALA A 243 9.95 -4.71 -7.63
CA ALA A 243 11.24 -5.28 -7.97
C ALA A 243 11.80 -4.55 -9.19
N LYS A 244 13.13 -4.57 -9.34
CA LYS A 244 13.82 -3.96 -10.49
C LYS A 244 14.82 -4.90 -11.12
N THR A 245 15.04 -4.73 -12.42
CA THR A 245 16.14 -5.35 -13.16
C THR A 245 16.82 -4.31 -14.03
N VAL A 246 18.10 -4.51 -14.31
CA VAL A 246 18.92 -3.62 -15.14
C VAL A 246 19.37 -4.39 -16.38
N ILE A 247 19.14 -3.78 -17.53
CA ILE A 247 19.51 -4.34 -18.81
C ILE A 247 20.76 -3.61 -19.31
N ARG A 248 21.81 -4.37 -19.57
CA ARG A 248 23.04 -3.87 -20.16
C ARG A 248 23.13 -4.35 -21.58
N PRO A 249 23.36 -3.46 -22.57
CA PRO A 249 23.73 -3.90 -23.93
C PRO A 249 24.98 -4.80 -23.85
N GLN A 250 24.88 -5.97 -24.42
CA GLN A 250 26.08 -6.82 -24.50
C GLN A 250 27.11 -6.11 -25.37
N SER A 251 28.28 -5.79 -24.83
CA SER A 251 29.42 -5.32 -25.58
C SER A 251 29.85 -6.47 -26.48
N GLY A 252 29.47 -6.41 -27.74
CA GLY A 252 29.91 -7.37 -28.74
C GLY A 252 31.42 -7.23 -28.96
N THR A 253 32.20 -8.04 -28.29
CA THR A 253 33.62 -8.26 -28.62
C THR A 253 33.82 -9.76 -28.81
N ASN A 254 33.56 -10.21 -30.01
CA ASN A 254 34.18 -11.42 -30.49
C ASN A 254 34.92 -11.08 -31.76
N THR A 255 36.05 -10.40 -31.61
CA THR A 255 37.08 -10.35 -32.67
C THR A 255 37.84 -11.67 -32.55
N GLN A 256 37.39 -12.69 -33.25
CA GLN A 256 38.24 -13.80 -33.61
C GLN A 256 39.21 -13.25 -34.68
N GLU A 257 40.45 -13.05 -34.29
CA GLU A 257 41.57 -12.92 -35.21
C GLU A 257 41.64 -14.17 -36.08
N PRO A 258 41.73 -14.05 -37.42
CA PRO A 258 41.97 -15.23 -38.25
C PRO A 258 43.44 -15.64 -38.06
N ASP A 259 43.64 -16.83 -37.52
CA ASP A 259 44.94 -17.50 -37.49
C ASP A 259 45.38 -17.80 -38.93
N THR A 260 46.33 -17.04 -39.42
CA THR A 260 47.03 -17.27 -40.70
C THR A 260 48.15 -18.22 -40.44
N ARG A 261 47.98 -19.45 -40.94
CA ARG A 261 49.08 -20.33 -41.36
C ARG A 261 48.73 -21.10 -42.61
#